data_08d4e7763e4d4fb24bf509341eaac902
#
_entry.id   08d4e7763e4d4fb24bf509341eaac902
#
_cell.length_a   1.000
_cell.length_b   1.000
_cell.length_c   1.000
_cell.angle_alpha   90.00
_cell.angle_beta   90.00
_cell.angle_gamma   90.00
#
_symmetry.space_group_name_H-M   'P 1'
#
loop_
_entity.id
_entity.type
_entity.pdbx_description
1 polymer ?
#
loop_
_entity_poly.entity_id
_entity_poly.type
_entity_poly.pdbx_seq_one_letter_code
_entity_poly.pdbx_strand_id
1 'polypeptide(L)'
;TFSDRMIRKLQGWYRPVLNWVLAQNKNVITGAVALFCMSIVGFKFLGGEFIPSLEEGDFAVEMSMAQGTSLPQMVESCTKAEKLLKAEYPEIKQVVSRIGSAEIPTDPMPVERADIMVSLKPKAEWTSAETTDELMEKMEETLHDIPGLEAEISQPIQMRNNELLTGIKQDVAIKIFGDDLNTLTDEAGKVEKLISGVRGVSGVSVEQVSGLPQIQVTYDHERLAEFGISVDDVNQILETTFAGSVAGAIFEG
;
A
#
# COMPACT_ATOMS: atom_id res chain seq x y z
N THR A 1 34.44 3.61 -52.13
CA THR A 1 34.51 3.45 -50.66
C THR A 1 33.44 2.49 -50.17
N PHE A 2 33.57 1.98 -48.94
CA PHE A 2 32.59 1.06 -48.31
C PHE A 2 31.18 1.72 -48.30
N SER A 3 31.11 2.99 -47.96
CA SER A 3 29.89 3.81 -47.96
C SER A 3 29.20 3.84 -49.35
N ASP A 4 29.96 3.99 -50.42
CA ASP A 4 29.35 4.07 -51.76
C ASP A 4 28.76 2.73 -52.22
N ARG A 5 29.32 1.62 -51.76
CA ARG A 5 28.77 0.29 -52.00
C ARG A 5 27.47 0.05 -51.23
N MET A 6 27.44 0.50 -50.00
CA MET A 6 26.27 0.40 -49.12
C MET A 6 25.12 1.26 -49.66
N ILE A 7 25.42 2.51 -50.02
CA ILE A 7 24.43 3.43 -50.63
C ILE A 7 23.85 2.89 -51.92
N ARG A 8 24.69 2.37 -52.83
CA ARG A 8 24.23 1.78 -54.09
C ARG A 8 23.36 0.53 -53.87
N LYS A 9 23.67 -0.29 -52.90
CA LYS A 9 22.86 -1.46 -52.55
C LYS A 9 21.50 -1.04 -51.97
N LEU A 10 21.48 -0.02 -51.13
CA LEU A 10 20.25 0.55 -50.56
C LEU A 10 19.38 1.18 -51.67
N GLN A 11 19.98 1.96 -52.55
CA GLN A 11 19.29 2.57 -53.67
C GLN A 11 18.73 1.53 -54.69
N GLY A 12 19.48 0.43 -54.89
CA GLY A 12 19.03 -0.68 -55.74
C GLY A 12 17.77 -1.38 -55.18
N TRP A 13 17.64 -1.40 -53.87
CA TRP A 13 16.48 -1.96 -53.20
C TRP A 13 15.30 -0.97 -53.10
N TYR A 14 15.62 0.29 -52.87
CA TYR A 14 14.63 1.35 -52.68
C TYR A 14 13.92 1.76 -54.00
N ARG A 15 14.66 1.87 -55.10
CA ARG A 15 14.09 2.28 -56.40
C ARG A 15 12.92 1.42 -56.90
N PRO A 16 12.99 0.07 -56.92
CA PRO A 16 11.87 -0.74 -57.37
C PRO A 16 10.66 -0.62 -56.42
N VAL A 17 10.88 -0.55 -55.12
CA VAL A 17 9.82 -0.35 -54.15
C VAL A 17 9.13 1.00 -54.35
N LEU A 18 9.91 2.07 -54.52
CA LEU A 18 9.37 3.41 -54.75
C LEU A 18 8.54 3.47 -56.07
N ASN A 19 9.05 2.90 -57.15
CA ASN A 19 8.34 2.85 -58.42
C ASN A 19 7.03 2.06 -58.32
N TRP A 20 7.03 0.94 -57.57
CA TRP A 20 5.82 0.17 -57.35
C TRP A 20 4.79 0.97 -56.51
N VAL A 21 5.22 1.63 -55.43
CA VAL A 21 4.37 2.48 -54.61
C VAL A 21 3.74 3.62 -55.43
N LEU A 22 4.53 4.28 -56.24
CA LEU A 22 4.05 5.36 -57.10
C LEU A 22 3.09 4.88 -58.18
N ALA A 23 3.33 3.71 -58.76
CA ALA A 23 2.44 3.10 -59.76
C ALA A 23 1.11 2.61 -59.16
N GLN A 24 1.13 2.17 -57.88
CA GLN A 24 -0.02 1.63 -57.14
C GLN A 24 -0.50 2.58 -56.05
N ASN A 25 -0.41 3.89 -56.27
CA ASN A 25 -0.66 4.91 -55.24
C ASN A 25 -2.02 4.74 -54.52
N LYS A 26 -3.10 4.42 -55.24
CA LYS A 26 -4.43 4.20 -54.63
C LYS A 26 -4.44 3.02 -53.66
N ASN A 27 -3.85 1.90 -54.03
CA ASN A 27 -3.79 0.71 -53.19
C ASN A 27 -2.93 0.94 -51.94
N VAL A 28 -1.82 1.66 -52.09
CA VAL A 28 -0.93 2.01 -50.97
C VAL A 28 -1.62 2.97 -50.03
N ILE A 29 -2.33 3.99 -50.50
CA ILE A 29 -3.09 4.92 -49.69
C ILE A 29 -4.22 4.18 -48.95
N THR A 30 -4.96 3.32 -49.67
CA THR A 30 -6.03 2.52 -49.04
C THR A 30 -5.49 1.60 -47.97
N GLY A 31 -4.35 0.93 -48.22
CA GLY A 31 -3.66 0.09 -47.24
C GLY A 31 -3.20 0.88 -46.01
N ALA A 32 -2.62 2.06 -46.22
CA ALA A 32 -2.19 2.93 -45.13
C ALA A 32 -3.38 3.41 -44.27
N VAL A 33 -4.48 3.83 -44.89
CA VAL A 33 -5.72 4.24 -44.23
C VAL A 33 -6.32 3.06 -43.45
N ALA A 34 -6.37 1.87 -44.05
CA ALA A 34 -6.87 0.67 -43.38
C ALA A 34 -6.03 0.31 -42.12
N LEU A 35 -4.70 0.40 -42.26
CA LEU A 35 -3.77 0.13 -41.15
C LEU A 35 -3.89 1.18 -40.03
N PHE A 36 -4.10 2.44 -40.40
CA PHE A 36 -4.37 3.53 -39.49
C PHE A 36 -5.69 3.32 -38.71
N CYS A 37 -6.77 2.96 -39.44
CA CYS A 37 -8.05 2.63 -38.78
C CYS A 37 -7.93 1.43 -37.86
N MET A 38 -7.19 0.39 -38.25
CA MET A 38 -6.91 -0.79 -37.40
C MET A 38 -6.13 -0.39 -36.16
N SER A 39 -5.16 0.52 -36.28
CA SER A 39 -4.42 1.04 -35.13
C SER A 39 -5.31 1.82 -34.14
N ILE A 40 -6.25 2.63 -34.64
CA ILE A 40 -7.21 3.35 -33.81
C ILE A 40 -8.12 2.37 -33.05
N VAL A 41 -8.58 1.31 -33.74
CA VAL A 41 -9.37 0.26 -33.10
C VAL A 41 -8.53 -0.47 -32.04
N GLY A 42 -7.29 -0.84 -32.38
CA GLY A 42 -6.35 -1.46 -31.44
C GLY A 42 -6.08 -0.60 -30.21
N PHE A 43 -5.96 0.71 -30.40
CA PHE A 43 -5.72 1.67 -29.30
C PHE A 43 -6.85 1.68 -28.26
N LYS A 44 -8.11 1.38 -28.65
CA LYS A 44 -9.23 1.25 -27.70
C LYS A 44 -9.13 0.05 -26.78
N PHE A 45 -8.34 -0.96 -27.15
CA PHE A 45 -8.11 -2.15 -26.34
C PHE A 45 -6.83 -2.04 -25.47
N LEU A 46 -6.02 -1.00 -25.69
CA LEU A 46 -4.92 -0.68 -24.80
C LEU A 46 -5.52 0.02 -23.57
N GLY A 47 -5.40 -0.61 -22.41
CA GLY A 47 -5.70 0.04 -21.13
C GLY A 47 -4.82 1.29 -20.96
N GLY A 48 -5.27 2.23 -20.15
CA GLY A 48 -4.47 3.37 -19.72
C GLY A 48 -4.20 3.26 -18.23
N GLU A 49 -2.96 3.29 -17.82
CA GLU A 49 -2.57 3.46 -16.44
C GLU A 49 -2.25 4.94 -16.22
N PHE A 50 -2.80 5.51 -15.14
CA PHE A 50 -2.55 6.90 -14.79
C PHE A 50 -1.11 7.09 -14.30
N ILE A 51 -0.64 6.14 -13.51
CA ILE A 51 0.74 6.03 -13.05
C ILE A 51 1.20 4.60 -13.39
N PRO A 52 2.23 4.42 -14.23
CA PRO A 52 2.74 3.08 -14.49
C PRO A 52 3.30 2.49 -13.18
N SER A 53 2.94 1.25 -12.90
CA SER A 53 3.50 0.50 -11.79
C SER A 53 5.01 0.33 -11.99
N LEU A 54 5.79 0.80 -11.03
CA LEU A 54 7.25 0.61 -11.00
C LEU A 54 7.54 -0.70 -10.28
N GLU A 55 8.36 -1.56 -10.85
CA GLU A 55 8.89 -2.70 -10.11
C GLU A 55 10.01 -2.20 -9.18
N GLU A 56 9.71 -2.08 -7.88
CA GLU A 56 10.62 -1.48 -6.90
C GLU A 56 11.55 -2.51 -6.26
N GLY A 57 11.23 -3.80 -6.37
CA GLY A 57 12.01 -4.88 -5.79
C GLY A 57 11.84 -5.06 -4.28
N ASP A 58 11.03 -4.25 -3.64
CA ASP A 58 10.66 -4.34 -2.22
C ASP A 58 9.15 -4.22 -2.06
N PHE A 59 8.58 -4.79 -0.99
CA PHE A 59 7.18 -4.65 -0.65
C PHE A 59 6.99 -3.90 0.66
N ALA A 60 5.89 -3.18 0.74
CA ALA A 60 5.35 -2.58 1.96
C ALA A 60 4.06 -3.31 2.31
N VAL A 61 4.03 -3.92 3.50
CA VAL A 61 2.85 -4.59 4.03
C VAL A 61 2.28 -3.71 5.14
N GLU A 62 1.09 -3.20 4.94
CA GLU A 62 0.32 -2.54 5.99
C GLU A 62 -0.47 -3.59 6.75
N MET A 63 -0.20 -3.71 8.04
CA MET A 63 -0.90 -4.64 8.92
C MET A 63 -1.76 -3.89 9.91
N SER A 64 -2.99 -4.35 10.11
CA SER A 64 -3.89 -3.83 11.11
C SER A 64 -4.57 -4.94 11.91
N MET A 65 -4.85 -4.65 13.16
CA MET A 65 -5.62 -5.50 14.08
C MET A 65 -6.80 -4.71 14.66
N ALA A 66 -7.70 -5.42 15.32
CA ALA A 66 -8.86 -4.79 15.95
C ALA A 66 -8.44 -3.65 16.90
N GLN A 67 -9.20 -2.56 16.91
CA GLN A 67 -8.95 -1.43 17.80
C GLN A 67 -8.88 -1.87 19.25
N GLY A 68 -7.90 -1.30 20.00
CA GLY A 68 -7.64 -1.66 21.38
C GLY A 68 -6.75 -2.90 21.55
N THR A 69 -6.21 -3.44 20.47
CA THR A 69 -5.16 -4.46 20.53
C THR A 69 -3.94 -3.88 21.25
N SER A 70 -3.40 -4.63 22.21
CA SER A 70 -2.23 -4.20 22.97
C SER A 70 -0.95 -4.28 22.15
N LEU A 71 0.02 -3.43 22.46
CA LEU A 71 1.35 -3.46 21.82
C LEU A 71 2.01 -4.86 21.88
N PRO A 72 2.01 -5.58 23.03
CA PRO A 72 2.56 -6.94 23.06
C PRO A 72 1.89 -7.90 22.08
N GLN A 73 0.57 -7.83 21.93
CA GLN A 73 -0.17 -8.65 20.97
C GLN A 73 0.19 -8.30 19.54
N MET A 74 0.32 -7.00 19.21
CA MET A 74 0.73 -6.57 17.89
C MET A 74 2.16 -7.02 17.56
N VAL A 75 3.09 -6.91 18.52
CA VAL A 75 4.47 -7.42 18.37
C VAL A 75 4.49 -8.93 18.12
N GLU A 76 3.67 -9.70 18.83
CA GLU A 76 3.55 -11.16 18.62
C GLU A 76 3.04 -11.46 17.20
N SER A 77 1.99 -10.77 16.75
CA SER A 77 1.40 -10.95 15.42
C SER A 77 2.38 -10.57 14.31
N CYS A 78 3.06 -9.43 14.41
CA CYS A 78 4.11 -9.04 13.48
C CYS A 78 5.26 -10.06 13.43
N THR A 79 5.73 -10.51 14.60
CA THR A 79 6.80 -11.52 14.67
C THR A 79 6.37 -12.85 14.03
N LYS A 80 5.11 -13.23 14.18
CA LYS A 80 4.55 -14.41 13.52
C LYS A 80 4.49 -14.23 12.02
N ALA A 81 4.02 -13.08 11.54
CA ALA A 81 3.99 -12.74 10.12
C ALA A 81 5.39 -12.75 9.49
N GLU A 82 6.38 -12.11 10.14
CA GLU A 82 7.77 -12.12 9.66
C GLU A 82 8.34 -13.52 9.52
N LYS A 83 8.10 -14.38 10.53
CA LYS A 83 8.58 -15.78 10.51
C LYS A 83 7.90 -16.59 9.41
N LEU A 84 6.60 -16.42 9.25
CA LEU A 84 5.80 -17.12 8.25
C LEU A 84 6.25 -16.74 6.83
N LEU A 85 6.33 -15.45 6.54
CA LEU A 85 6.80 -14.94 5.26
C LEU A 85 8.22 -15.44 4.93
N LYS A 86 9.15 -15.35 5.87
CA LYS A 86 10.53 -15.82 5.65
C LYS A 86 10.65 -17.34 5.49
N ALA A 87 9.74 -18.10 6.05
CA ALA A 87 9.74 -19.57 5.93
C ALA A 87 9.19 -20.04 4.58
N GLU A 88 8.16 -19.35 4.06
CA GLU A 88 7.48 -19.77 2.84
C GLU A 88 8.06 -19.17 1.56
N TYR A 89 8.63 -17.95 1.65
CA TYR A 89 9.12 -17.23 0.48
C TYR A 89 10.65 -17.06 0.50
N PRO A 90 11.39 -17.91 -0.22
CA PRO A 90 12.85 -17.84 -0.30
C PRO A 90 13.37 -16.58 -1.01
N GLU A 91 12.50 -15.85 -1.71
CA GLU A 91 12.76 -14.55 -2.34
C GLU A 91 13.02 -13.45 -1.32
N ILE A 92 12.53 -13.62 -0.10
CA ILE A 92 12.67 -12.62 0.95
C ILE A 92 14.10 -12.60 1.47
N LYS A 93 14.74 -11.43 1.37
CA LYS A 93 16.07 -11.15 1.91
C LYS A 93 15.99 -10.71 3.36
N GLN A 94 15.09 -9.76 3.65
CA GLN A 94 14.93 -9.16 4.97
C GLN A 94 13.49 -8.69 5.17
N VAL A 95 13.01 -8.80 6.41
CA VAL A 95 11.73 -8.26 6.86
C VAL A 95 11.99 -7.39 8.08
N VAL A 96 11.37 -6.20 8.10
CA VAL A 96 11.49 -5.25 9.21
C VAL A 96 10.10 -4.67 9.49
N SER A 97 9.62 -4.82 10.72
CA SER A 97 8.34 -4.27 11.17
C SER A 97 8.54 -3.00 11.97
N ARG A 98 7.72 -1.99 11.67
CA ARG A 98 7.55 -0.76 12.45
C ARG A 98 6.16 -0.79 13.07
N ILE A 99 6.06 -0.77 14.38
CA ILE A 99 4.79 -0.87 15.11
C ILE A 99 4.55 0.41 15.89
N GLY A 100 3.39 1.02 15.71
CA GLY A 100 3.03 2.25 16.42
C GLY A 100 3.93 3.44 16.08
N SER A 101 3.85 4.48 16.89
CA SER A 101 4.63 5.72 16.72
C SER A 101 5.93 5.70 17.51
N ALA A 102 6.96 6.35 16.98
CA ALA A 102 8.17 6.64 17.72
C ALA A 102 7.93 7.68 18.82
N GLU A 103 8.89 7.84 19.75
CA GLU A 103 8.86 8.84 20.82
C GLU A 103 8.70 10.28 20.27
N ILE A 104 9.30 10.57 19.11
CA ILE A 104 9.05 11.79 18.34
C ILE A 104 8.35 11.37 17.04
N PRO A 105 7.02 11.46 16.96
CA PRO A 105 6.29 10.94 15.82
C PRO A 105 6.44 11.87 14.61
N THR A 106 7.12 11.38 13.59
CA THR A 106 7.11 11.99 12.25
C THR A 106 5.90 11.52 11.43
N ASP A 107 5.35 10.37 11.81
CA ASP A 107 4.19 9.72 11.20
C ASP A 107 3.44 8.99 12.33
N PRO A 108 2.42 9.62 12.94
CA PRO A 108 1.69 9.05 14.06
C PRO A 108 0.86 7.86 13.60
N MET A 109 1.16 6.70 14.16
CA MET A 109 0.47 5.43 13.88
C MET A 109 0.01 4.81 15.19
N PRO A 110 -1.26 4.35 15.30
CA PRO A 110 -1.75 3.69 16.50
C PRO A 110 -1.04 2.34 16.70
N VAL A 111 -1.08 1.82 17.93
CA VAL A 111 -0.35 0.60 18.30
C VAL A 111 -0.88 -0.68 17.66
N GLU A 112 -2.14 -0.65 17.21
CA GLU A 112 -2.80 -1.73 16.46
C GLU A 112 -2.48 -1.73 14.96
N ARG A 113 -1.64 -0.80 14.49
CA ARG A 113 -1.13 -0.78 13.11
C ARG A 113 0.37 -0.98 13.06
N ALA A 114 0.83 -1.62 11.99
CA ALA A 114 2.24 -1.79 11.69
C ALA A 114 2.50 -1.70 10.19
N ASP A 115 3.63 -1.11 9.83
CA ASP A 115 4.18 -1.18 8.48
C ASP A 115 5.34 -2.18 8.47
N ILE A 116 5.27 -3.18 7.60
CA ILE A 116 6.35 -4.15 7.41
C ILE A 116 7.01 -3.91 6.06
N MET A 117 8.29 -3.65 6.09
CA MET A 117 9.11 -3.56 4.89
C MET A 117 9.72 -4.92 4.59
N VAL A 118 9.41 -5.44 3.41
CA VAL A 118 9.91 -6.73 2.92
C VAL A 118 10.88 -6.47 1.77
N SER A 119 12.16 -6.68 2.02
CA SER A 119 13.18 -6.55 0.99
C SER A 119 13.35 -7.89 0.27
N LEU A 120 13.28 -7.86 -1.07
CA LEU A 120 13.33 -9.02 -1.91
C LEU A 120 14.69 -9.20 -2.57
N LYS A 121 14.95 -10.42 -3.03
CA LYS A 121 16.06 -10.74 -3.93
C LYS A 121 15.73 -10.29 -5.36
N PRO A 122 16.73 -10.15 -6.23
CA PRO A 122 16.50 -9.88 -7.64
C PRO A 122 15.49 -10.87 -8.26
N LYS A 123 14.59 -10.37 -9.10
CA LYS A 123 13.51 -11.17 -9.72
C LYS A 123 13.99 -12.44 -10.42
N ALA A 124 15.22 -12.45 -10.94
CA ALA A 124 15.82 -13.62 -11.57
C ALA A 124 16.08 -14.80 -10.60
N GLU A 125 16.04 -14.54 -9.28
CA GLU A 125 16.22 -15.55 -8.23
C GLU A 125 14.91 -16.03 -7.62
N TRP A 126 13.76 -15.52 -8.12
CA TRP A 126 12.45 -15.88 -7.60
C TRP A 126 12.06 -17.28 -8.06
N THR A 127 11.41 -18.02 -7.17
CA THR A 127 10.97 -19.41 -7.39
C THR A 127 9.49 -19.63 -7.10
N SER A 128 8.88 -18.75 -6.26
CA SER A 128 7.49 -18.91 -5.82
C SER A 128 6.49 -18.21 -6.74
N ALA A 129 6.94 -17.23 -7.54
CA ALA A 129 6.09 -16.48 -8.46
C ALA A 129 6.88 -15.98 -9.68
N GLU A 130 6.19 -15.79 -10.81
CA GLU A 130 6.77 -15.24 -12.04
C GLU A 130 6.62 -13.72 -12.10
N THR A 131 5.57 -13.19 -11.47
CA THR A 131 5.25 -11.75 -11.47
C THR A 131 5.22 -11.18 -10.06
N THR A 132 5.40 -9.87 -9.96
CA THR A 132 5.32 -9.13 -8.69
C THR A 132 3.93 -9.23 -8.08
N ASP A 133 2.89 -9.09 -8.90
CA ASP A 133 1.50 -9.15 -8.45
C ASP A 133 1.14 -10.55 -7.92
N GLU A 134 1.61 -11.61 -8.60
CA GLU A 134 1.42 -12.99 -8.15
C GLU A 134 2.09 -13.25 -6.79
N LEU A 135 3.29 -12.69 -6.58
CA LEU A 135 3.99 -12.83 -5.31
C LEU A 135 3.26 -12.07 -4.19
N MET A 136 2.77 -10.86 -4.46
CA MET A 136 1.98 -10.08 -3.50
C MET A 136 0.71 -10.84 -3.10
N GLU A 137 -0.05 -11.35 -4.07
CA GLU A 137 -1.29 -12.10 -3.82
C GLU A 137 -1.07 -13.34 -2.95
N LYS A 138 -0.04 -14.13 -3.26
CA LYS A 138 0.32 -15.31 -2.46
C LYS A 138 0.74 -14.95 -1.03
N MET A 139 1.54 -13.90 -0.88
CA MET A 139 1.97 -13.45 0.46
C MET A 139 0.80 -12.91 1.27
N GLU A 140 -0.15 -12.21 0.64
CA GLU A 140 -1.36 -11.71 1.27
C GLU A 140 -2.25 -12.87 1.75
N GLU A 141 -2.44 -13.90 0.90
CA GLU A 141 -3.16 -15.11 1.27
C GLU A 141 -2.51 -15.81 2.48
N THR A 142 -1.19 -15.92 2.50
CA THR A 142 -0.43 -16.48 3.62
C THR A 142 -0.63 -15.69 4.92
N LEU A 143 -0.67 -14.36 4.84
CA LEU A 143 -0.89 -13.51 6.02
C LEU A 143 -2.33 -13.58 6.54
N HIS A 144 -3.29 -13.87 5.69
CA HIS A 144 -4.69 -14.08 6.05
C HIS A 144 -4.92 -15.25 7.01
N ASP A 145 -3.96 -16.20 7.07
CA ASP A 145 -4.00 -17.32 8.03
C ASP A 145 -3.74 -16.90 9.47
N ILE A 146 -3.31 -15.65 9.71
CA ILE A 146 -3.09 -15.12 11.07
C ILE A 146 -4.41 -14.54 11.61
N PRO A 147 -5.00 -15.15 12.66
CA PRO A 147 -6.31 -14.73 13.14
C PRO A 147 -6.34 -13.28 13.62
N GLY A 148 -7.32 -12.51 13.15
CA GLY A 148 -7.55 -11.12 13.55
C GLY A 148 -6.56 -10.11 12.97
N LEU A 149 -5.72 -10.55 12.03
CA LEU A 149 -4.82 -9.70 11.27
C LEU A 149 -5.44 -9.38 9.91
N GLU A 150 -5.49 -8.11 9.57
CA GLU A 150 -5.71 -7.63 8.21
C GLU A 150 -4.37 -7.17 7.66
N ALA A 151 -4.02 -7.62 6.47
CA ALA A 151 -2.77 -7.27 5.80
C ALA A 151 -3.06 -6.86 4.36
N GLU A 152 -2.44 -5.79 3.92
CA GLU A 152 -2.48 -5.31 2.54
C GLU A 152 -1.05 -5.12 2.06
N ILE A 153 -0.73 -5.66 0.88
CA ILE A 153 0.61 -5.61 0.32
C ILE A 153 0.63 -4.67 -0.88
N SER A 154 1.58 -3.76 -0.86
CA SER A 154 1.81 -2.80 -1.94
C SER A 154 3.30 -2.57 -2.15
N GLN A 155 3.63 -1.75 -3.13
CA GLN A 155 5.00 -1.30 -3.32
C GLN A 155 5.22 0.05 -2.61
N PRO A 156 6.37 0.29 -1.96
CA PRO A 156 6.61 1.47 -1.11
C PRO A 156 6.37 2.82 -1.79
N ILE A 157 6.86 2.99 -3.03
CA ILE A 157 6.69 4.25 -3.78
C ILE A 157 5.25 4.39 -4.28
N GLN A 158 4.63 3.30 -4.73
CA GLN A 158 3.22 3.29 -5.15
C GLN A 158 2.32 3.69 -3.98
N MET A 159 2.49 3.07 -2.81
CA MET A 159 1.77 3.40 -1.59
C MET A 159 1.93 4.89 -1.23
N ARG A 160 3.16 5.41 -1.30
CA ARG A 160 3.42 6.81 -0.99
C ARG A 160 2.83 7.78 -2.02
N ASN A 161 2.85 7.43 -3.28
CA ASN A 161 2.21 8.21 -4.33
C ASN A 161 0.69 8.26 -4.15
N ASN A 162 0.07 7.12 -3.85
CA ASN A 162 -1.36 7.06 -3.57
C ASN A 162 -1.72 7.95 -2.38
N GLU A 163 -0.98 7.86 -1.28
CA GLU A 163 -1.18 8.68 -0.08
C GLU A 163 -1.08 10.18 -0.38
N LEU A 164 -0.08 10.60 -1.15
CA LEU A 164 0.13 12.00 -1.51
C LEU A 164 -0.95 12.55 -2.47
N LEU A 165 -1.47 11.71 -3.36
CA LEU A 165 -2.44 12.13 -4.37
C LEU A 165 -3.88 12.07 -3.88
N THR A 166 -4.22 11.05 -3.11
CA THR A 166 -5.59 10.75 -2.71
C THR A 166 -5.84 10.89 -1.21
N GLY A 167 -4.78 10.93 -0.41
CA GLY A 167 -4.81 10.94 1.05
C GLY A 167 -5.06 9.55 1.66
N ILE A 168 -4.97 8.50 0.84
CA ILE A 168 -5.07 7.09 1.26
C ILE A 168 -3.95 6.29 0.61
N LYS A 169 -3.57 5.18 1.22
CA LYS A 169 -2.51 4.31 0.70
C LYS A 169 -3.01 3.36 -0.39
N GLN A 170 -4.29 3.02 -0.37
CA GLN A 170 -4.97 2.09 -1.27
C GLN A 170 -5.22 2.72 -2.66
N ASP A 171 -5.38 1.86 -3.67
CA ASP A 171 -5.63 2.28 -5.06
C ASP A 171 -7.02 2.91 -5.24
N VAL A 172 -8.02 2.47 -4.46
CA VAL A 172 -9.40 2.96 -4.53
C VAL A 172 -9.93 3.29 -3.15
N ALA A 173 -10.49 4.48 -2.97
CA ALA A 173 -11.20 4.88 -1.75
C ALA A 173 -12.65 5.21 -2.04
N ILE A 174 -13.54 4.70 -1.20
CA ILE A 174 -14.94 5.10 -1.17
C ILE A 174 -15.17 5.93 0.08
N LYS A 175 -15.46 7.21 -0.10
CA LYS A 175 -15.69 8.13 1.01
C LYS A 175 -17.20 8.32 1.23
N ILE A 176 -17.67 7.99 2.43
CA ILE A 176 -19.06 8.17 2.85
C ILE A 176 -19.10 9.37 3.81
N PHE A 177 -20.02 10.30 3.58
CA PHE A 177 -20.13 11.52 4.35
C PHE A 177 -21.45 11.54 5.12
N GLY A 178 -21.43 11.98 6.37
CA GLY A 178 -22.60 12.13 7.23
C GLY A 178 -22.23 12.75 8.57
N ASP A 179 -23.23 13.09 9.37
CA ASP A 179 -23.05 13.77 10.66
C ASP A 179 -23.00 12.79 11.85
N ASP A 180 -23.52 11.55 11.69
CA ASP A 180 -23.58 10.55 12.73
C ASP A 180 -22.64 9.37 12.46
N LEU A 181 -21.65 9.16 13.37
CA LEU A 181 -20.62 8.14 13.21
C LEU A 181 -21.17 6.70 13.20
N ASN A 182 -22.22 6.42 13.96
CA ASN A 182 -22.80 5.07 14.01
C ASN A 182 -23.48 4.75 12.66
N THR A 183 -24.22 5.71 12.12
CA THR A 183 -24.82 5.60 10.79
C THR A 183 -23.77 5.42 9.71
N LEU A 184 -22.65 6.18 9.79
CA LEU A 184 -21.56 6.05 8.83
C LEU A 184 -20.91 4.65 8.90
N THR A 185 -20.69 4.12 10.09
CA THR A 185 -20.11 2.77 10.28
C THR A 185 -21.04 1.69 9.72
N ASP A 186 -22.35 1.80 9.96
CA ASP A 186 -23.35 0.87 9.44
C ASP A 186 -23.42 0.89 7.91
N GLU A 187 -23.40 2.08 7.31
CA GLU A 187 -23.42 2.23 5.85
C GLU A 187 -22.10 1.75 5.22
N ALA A 188 -20.95 2.02 5.85
CA ALA A 188 -19.67 1.50 5.40
C ALA A 188 -19.63 -0.03 5.37
N GLY A 189 -20.16 -0.70 6.42
CA GLY A 189 -20.27 -2.16 6.44
C GLY A 189 -21.24 -2.74 5.39
N LYS A 190 -22.27 -1.98 4.98
CA LYS A 190 -23.13 -2.39 3.85
C LYS A 190 -22.39 -2.26 2.52
N VAL A 191 -21.63 -1.17 2.34
CA VAL A 191 -20.84 -0.92 1.13
C VAL A 191 -19.74 -1.98 1.00
N GLU A 192 -19.04 -2.32 2.08
CA GLU A 192 -18.06 -3.40 2.13
C GLU A 192 -18.62 -4.72 1.58
N LYS A 193 -19.80 -5.15 2.10
CA LYS A 193 -20.47 -6.37 1.66
C LYS A 193 -20.87 -6.36 0.18
N LEU A 194 -21.25 -5.20 -0.34
CA LEU A 194 -21.61 -5.05 -1.75
C LEU A 194 -20.39 -5.14 -2.65
N ILE A 195 -19.28 -4.54 -2.23
CA ILE A 195 -18.06 -4.44 -3.04
C ILE A 195 -17.26 -5.74 -3.01
N SER A 196 -17.22 -6.44 -1.88
CA SER A 196 -16.51 -7.73 -1.75
C SER A 196 -16.96 -8.78 -2.76
N GLY A 197 -18.18 -8.63 -3.34
CA GLY A 197 -18.69 -9.49 -4.41
C GLY A 197 -18.35 -9.02 -5.82
N VAL A 198 -17.67 -7.89 -6.01
CA VAL A 198 -17.37 -7.32 -7.32
C VAL A 198 -16.14 -7.96 -7.91
N ARG A 199 -16.23 -8.44 -9.15
CA ARG A 199 -15.10 -9.05 -9.83
C ARG A 199 -13.96 -8.05 -10.05
N GLY A 200 -12.78 -8.39 -9.57
CA GLY A 200 -11.56 -7.56 -9.68
C GLY A 200 -11.23 -6.80 -8.41
N VAL A 201 -11.98 -7.00 -7.33
CA VAL A 201 -11.65 -6.52 -5.98
C VAL A 201 -10.89 -7.63 -5.26
N SER A 202 -9.68 -7.35 -4.81
CA SER A 202 -8.84 -8.30 -4.06
C SER A 202 -9.05 -8.19 -2.55
N GLY A 203 -9.14 -6.97 -2.01
CA GLY A 203 -9.36 -6.72 -0.60
C GLY A 203 -10.27 -5.50 -0.39
N VAL A 204 -11.08 -5.53 0.67
CA VAL A 204 -11.88 -4.39 1.10
C VAL A 204 -11.68 -4.23 2.60
N SER A 205 -11.24 -3.07 3.04
CA SER A 205 -11.16 -2.74 4.46
C SER A 205 -12.00 -1.49 4.75
N VAL A 206 -12.64 -1.48 5.92
CA VAL A 206 -13.40 -0.33 6.41
C VAL A 206 -12.61 0.34 7.51
N GLU A 207 -12.31 1.63 7.36
CA GLU A 207 -11.63 2.37 8.41
C GLU A 207 -12.52 2.46 9.65
N GLN A 208 -11.98 1.99 10.77
CA GLN A 208 -12.70 2.01 12.04
C GLN A 208 -12.60 3.41 12.66
N VAL A 209 -13.74 4.10 12.71
CA VAL A 209 -13.85 5.47 13.24
C VAL A 209 -14.51 5.53 14.63
N SER A 210 -14.92 4.39 15.18
CA SER A 210 -15.62 4.31 16.48
C SER A 210 -15.26 3.02 17.21
N GLY A 211 -15.41 3.01 18.53
CA GLY A 211 -15.32 1.80 19.34
C GLY A 211 -14.14 1.71 20.29
N LEU A 212 -13.23 2.69 20.34
CA LEU A 212 -12.16 2.67 21.34
C LEU A 212 -12.71 3.09 22.72
N PRO A 213 -12.75 2.19 23.72
CA PRO A 213 -13.10 2.58 25.08
C PRO A 213 -12.07 3.58 25.60
N GLN A 214 -12.54 4.75 26.03
CA GLN A 214 -11.68 5.77 26.64
C GLN A 214 -11.95 5.89 28.12
N ILE A 215 -10.90 6.02 28.90
CA ILE A 215 -11.02 6.39 30.31
C ILE A 215 -11.06 7.91 30.37
N GLN A 216 -12.24 8.45 30.70
CA GLN A 216 -12.40 9.89 30.90
C GLN A 216 -12.30 10.21 32.39
N VAL A 217 -11.31 11.03 32.74
CA VAL A 217 -11.11 11.49 34.11
C VAL A 217 -11.77 12.87 34.28
N THR A 218 -12.74 12.94 35.17
CA THR A 218 -13.39 14.21 35.53
C THR A 218 -12.96 14.60 36.95
N TYR A 219 -12.45 15.81 37.11
CA TYR A 219 -11.96 16.29 38.39
C TYR A 219 -13.10 16.90 39.21
N ASP A 220 -13.18 16.47 40.51
CA ASP A 220 -13.99 17.12 41.51
C ASP A 220 -13.14 18.23 42.16
N HIS A 221 -13.27 19.45 41.63
CA HIS A 221 -12.47 20.59 42.10
C HIS A 221 -12.72 20.98 43.58
N GLU A 222 -13.93 20.72 44.11
CA GLU A 222 -14.23 21.00 45.53
C GLU A 222 -13.44 20.08 46.45
N ARG A 223 -13.45 18.79 46.13
CA ARG A 223 -12.67 17.79 46.89
C ARG A 223 -11.17 18.00 46.73
N LEU A 224 -10.69 18.32 45.56
CA LEU A 224 -9.26 18.62 45.36
C LEU A 224 -8.82 19.79 46.25
N ALA A 225 -9.64 20.84 46.33
CA ALA A 225 -9.38 21.99 47.19
C ALA A 225 -9.41 21.62 48.68
N GLU A 226 -10.35 20.77 49.12
CA GLU A 226 -10.41 20.27 50.53
C GLU A 226 -9.14 19.54 50.96
N PHE A 227 -8.56 18.74 50.01
CA PHE A 227 -7.34 17.97 50.28
C PHE A 227 -6.05 18.75 49.96
N GLY A 228 -6.14 19.98 49.43
CA GLY A 228 -4.98 20.78 49.02
C GLY A 228 -4.18 20.18 47.88
N ILE A 229 -4.84 19.37 47.01
CA ILE A 229 -4.25 18.68 45.86
C ILE A 229 -4.56 19.52 44.59
N SER A 230 -3.54 19.78 43.82
CA SER A 230 -3.74 20.46 42.49
C SER A 230 -4.15 19.48 41.42
N VAL A 231 -4.75 20.01 40.34
CA VAL A 231 -5.05 19.20 39.13
C VAL A 231 -3.76 18.65 38.51
N ASP A 232 -2.67 19.42 38.58
CA ASP A 232 -1.36 18.97 38.07
C ASP A 232 -0.82 17.77 38.84
N ASP A 233 -0.98 17.72 40.17
CA ASP A 233 -0.56 16.56 40.99
C ASP A 233 -1.31 15.29 40.55
N VAL A 234 -2.62 15.42 40.31
CA VAL A 234 -3.44 14.28 39.84
C VAL A 234 -3.03 13.87 38.43
N ASN A 235 -2.79 14.82 37.51
CA ASN A 235 -2.33 14.53 36.18
C ASN A 235 -0.98 13.81 36.20
N GLN A 236 -0.04 14.26 36.98
CA GLN A 236 1.27 13.62 37.10
C GLN A 236 1.18 12.17 37.62
N ILE A 237 0.27 11.91 38.58
CA ILE A 237 0.01 10.55 39.08
C ILE A 237 -0.60 9.69 37.98
N LEU A 238 -1.58 10.21 37.25
CA LEU A 238 -2.22 9.51 36.14
C LEU A 238 -1.22 9.21 35.01
N GLU A 239 -0.44 10.20 34.60
CA GLU A 239 0.61 10.04 33.58
C GLU A 239 1.63 8.98 34.03
N THR A 240 2.13 9.06 35.29
CA THR A 240 3.08 8.08 35.81
C THR A 240 2.50 6.67 35.85
N THR A 241 1.21 6.55 36.16
CA THR A 241 0.53 5.26 36.32
C THR A 241 0.25 4.59 34.98
N PHE A 242 -0.17 5.35 33.97
CA PHE A 242 -0.60 4.83 32.66
C PHE A 242 0.49 4.88 31.59
N ALA A 243 1.29 5.94 31.55
CA ALA A 243 2.33 6.14 30.55
C ALA A 243 3.75 5.92 31.07
N GLY A 244 3.93 5.92 32.38
CA GLY A 244 5.23 5.92 33.03
C GLY A 244 5.86 7.31 33.05
N SER A 245 6.85 7.50 33.92
CA SER A 245 7.65 8.73 33.96
C SER A 245 9.14 8.42 34.01
N VAL A 246 9.96 9.33 33.48
CA VAL A 246 11.41 9.20 33.47
C VAL A 246 11.92 9.34 34.93
N ALA A 247 12.43 8.26 35.50
CA ALA A 247 12.99 8.25 36.85
C ALA A 247 14.41 8.85 36.94
N GLY A 248 15.11 8.92 35.79
CA GLY A 248 16.46 9.48 35.69
C GLY A 248 17.16 9.05 34.39
N ALA A 249 18.30 9.65 34.11
CA ALA A 249 19.18 9.27 33.00
C ALA A 249 20.53 8.81 33.53
N ILE A 250 21.03 7.69 33.01
CA ILE A 250 22.38 7.19 33.29
C ILE A 250 23.20 7.46 32.04
N PHE A 251 24.28 8.21 32.17
CA PHE A 251 25.25 8.43 31.10
C PHE A 251 26.35 7.37 31.23
N GLU A 252 26.39 6.45 30.31
CA GLU A 252 27.51 5.55 30.13
C GLU A 252 28.46 6.19 29.12
N GLY A 253 29.68 6.50 29.58
CA GLY A 253 30.71 7.21 28.81
C GLY A 253 31.35 6.37 27.69
#